data_8d6165b5c90ea3586c3c1c0961159614
#
_entry.id   8d6165b5c90ea3586c3c1c0961159614
#
_cell.length_a   1.000
_cell.length_b   1.000
_cell.length_c   1.000
_cell.angle_alpha   90.00
_cell.angle_beta   90.00
_cell.angle_gamma   90.00
#
_symmetry.space_group_name_H-M   'P 1'
#
loop_
_entity.id
_entity.type
_entity.pdbx_description
1 polymer ?
#
loop_
_entity_poly.entity_id
_entity_poly.type
_entity_poly.pdbx_seq_one_letter_code
_entity_poly.pdbx_strand_id
1 'polypeptide(L)'
;MVYSFIWPLLAFLYTASVASFYRLGLLLMVLVADAAFAANKTAIPSIRWTDGAGSCTFREGDDGRYYYGISFGDFEVTLAVDRQELEKIPHRSLPMLGVFLTLHYKGGAQFEVQQNRFTLEFVKHFQVVKSSFDPDGLQKRLQDDIDDLTDQVERHDVKKHPEQKEQKETELQARLKDYTEMMDFISTRALRPTTLDASNSSASGWVFFPIRDKWIGPWRKPEQFILRLPVENRMVEFPFLLPPQPGKVLLRKRPEE
;
A
#
# COMPACT_ATOMS: atom_id res chain seq x y z
N MET A 1 75.93 -21.79 -28.61
CA MET A 1 75.29 -21.52 -27.28
C MET A 1 74.12 -20.54 -27.41
N VAL A 2 73.02 -20.87 -28.16
CA VAL A 2 71.92 -19.92 -28.36
C VAL A 2 70.53 -20.57 -28.14
N TYR A 3 70.46 -21.87 -27.90
CA TYR A 3 69.16 -22.61 -27.83
C TYR A 3 68.56 -22.77 -26.41
N SER A 4 69.17 -22.24 -25.36
CA SER A 4 68.74 -22.52 -23.96
C SER A 4 67.75 -21.50 -23.36
N PHE A 5 67.41 -20.41 -24.09
CA PHE A 5 66.58 -19.32 -23.53
C PHE A 5 65.16 -19.24 -24.11
N ILE A 6 64.80 -20.00 -25.11
CA ILE A 6 63.51 -19.87 -25.81
C ILE A 6 62.40 -20.67 -25.13
N TRP A 7 62.70 -21.75 -24.46
CA TRP A 7 61.71 -22.63 -23.86
C TRP A 7 60.96 -22.10 -22.62
N PRO A 8 61.61 -21.36 -21.71
CA PRO A 8 60.85 -20.78 -20.57
C PRO A 8 59.90 -19.66 -21.00
N LEU A 9 60.17 -18.94 -22.10
CA LEU A 9 59.31 -17.86 -22.58
C LEU A 9 58.04 -18.41 -23.24
N LEU A 10 58.09 -19.51 -23.94
CA LEU A 10 56.94 -20.19 -24.55
C LEU A 10 56.02 -20.81 -23.48
N ALA A 11 56.57 -21.38 -22.41
CA ALA A 11 55.79 -21.92 -21.29
C ALA A 11 55.05 -20.82 -20.55
N PHE A 12 55.63 -19.63 -20.41
CA PHE A 12 55.02 -18.49 -19.71
C PHE A 12 53.85 -17.88 -20.54
N LEU A 13 54.00 -17.83 -21.86
CA LEU A 13 52.93 -17.33 -22.73
C LEU A 13 51.76 -18.32 -22.83
N TYR A 14 51.98 -19.62 -22.75
CA TYR A 14 50.95 -20.64 -22.74
C TYR A 14 50.12 -20.63 -21.46
N THR A 15 50.75 -20.50 -20.31
CA THR A 15 50.06 -20.43 -19.01
C THR A 15 49.25 -19.14 -18.83
N ALA A 16 49.74 -18.00 -19.34
CA ALA A 16 49.04 -16.73 -19.31
C ALA A 16 47.76 -16.75 -20.18
N SER A 17 47.84 -17.41 -21.36
CA SER A 17 46.69 -17.55 -22.27
C SER A 17 45.59 -18.42 -21.70
N VAL A 18 45.93 -19.57 -21.10
CA VAL A 18 44.95 -20.50 -20.52
C VAL A 18 44.24 -19.86 -19.30
N ALA A 19 44.97 -19.15 -18.45
CA ALA A 19 44.39 -18.44 -17.32
C ALA A 19 43.40 -17.34 -17.72
N SER A 20 43.64 -16.66 -18.87
CA SER A 20 42.72 -15.66 -19.42
C SER A 20 41.41 -16.28 -19.94
N PHE A 21 41.48 -17.44 -20.61
CA PHE A 21 40.29 -18.16 -21.07
C PHE A 21 39.41 -18.67 -19.91
N TYR A 22 40.01 -19.16 -18.84
CA TYR A 22 39.25 -19.58 -17.65
C TYR A 22 38.54 -18.41 -16.95
N ARG A 23 39.19 -17.24 -16.87
CA ARG A 23 38.59 -16.03 -16.31
C ARG A 23 37.44 -15.51 -17.16
N LEU A 24 37.57 -15.54 -18.50
CA LEU A 24 36.51 -15.13 -19.43
C LEU A 24 35.30 -16.09 -19.35
N GLY A 25 35.57 -17.41 -19.29
CA GLY A 25 34.53 -18.44 -19.15
C GLY A 25 33.75 -18.34 -17.83
N LEU A 26 34.45 -18.04 -16.72
CA LEU A 26 33.83 -17.87 -15.42
C LEU A 26 32.96 -16.58 -15.35
N LEU A 27 33.41 -15.49 -15.99
CA LEU A 27 32.66 -14.26 -16.11
C LEU A 27 31.40 -14.43 -16.96
N LEU A 28 31.46 -15.21 -18.03
CA LEU A 28 30.30 -15.53 -18.85
C LEU A 28 29.30 -16.43 -18.15
N MET A 29 29.73 -17.38 -17.31
CA MET A 29 28.84 -18.21 -16.49
C MET A 29 28.11 -17.39 -15.42
N VAL A 30 28.77 -16.42 -14.80
CA VAL A 30 28.11 -15.54 -13.81
C VAL A 30 27.05 -14.67 -14.47
N LEU A 31 27.32 -14.10 -15.66
CA LEU A 31 26.36 -13.30 -16.42
C LEU A 31 25.13 -14.09 -16.89
N VAL A 32 25.31 -15.37 -17.24
CA VAL A 32 24.18 -16.24 -17.65
C VAL A 32 23.35 -16.66 -16.43
N ALA A 33 23.97 -16.86 -15.26
CA ALA A 33 23.26 -17.18 -14.03
C ALA A 33 22.37 -16.02 -13.55
N ASP A 34 22.87 -14.77 -13.64
CA ASP A 34 22.07 -13.60 -13.27
C ASP A 34 20.89 -13.37 -14.22
N ALA A 35 21.05 -13.65 -15.52
CA ALA A 35 19.96 -13.56 -16.48
C ALA A 35 18.87 -14.64 -16.28
N ALA A 36 19.22 -15.82 -15.77
CA ALA A 36 18.27 -16.89 -15.46
C ALA A 36 17.45 -16.61 -14.18
N PHE A 37 18.01 -15.88 -13.21
CA PHE A 37 17.28 -15.47 -12.02
C PHE A 37 16.34 -14.29 -12.24
N ALA A 38 16.57 -13.45 -13.25
CA ALA A 38 15.70 -12.33 -13.60
C ALA A 38 14.42 -12.74 -14.36
N ALA A 39 14.36 -13.95 -14.92
CA ALA A 39 13.34 -14.35 -15.88
C ALA A 39 12.07 -14.98 -15.30
N ASN A 40 11.90 -15.11 -13.98
CA ASN A 40 10.76 -15.82 -13.39
C ASN A 40 9.99 -15.06 -12.30
N LYS A 41 9.78 -13.75 -12.45
CA LYS A 41 8.63 -13.11 -11.81
C LYS A 41 7.41 -13.36 -12.69
N THR A 42 6.76 -14.51 -12.51
CA THR A 42 5.41 -14.74 -13.06
C THR A 42 4.54 -13.59 -12.58
N ALA A 43 4.13 -12.72 -13.50
CA ALA A 43 3.25 -11.61 -13.19
C ALA A 43 1.96 -12.20 -12.60
N ILE A 44 1.63 -11.81 -11.36
CA ILE A 44 0.38 -12.24 -10.72
C ILE A 44 -0.77 -11.72 -11.59
N PRO A 45 -1.67 -12.60 -12.10
CA PRO A 45 -2.77 -12.16 -12.94
C PRO A 45 -3.64 -11.16 -12.19
N SER A 46 -3.94 -10.02 -12.83
CA SER A 46 -4.75 -8.97 -12.23
C SER A 46 -6.18 -9.00 -12.77
N ILE A 47 -7.14 -8.79 -11.86
CA ILE A 47 -8.56 -8.56 -12.16
C ILE A 47 -8.83 -7.10 -11.84
N ARG A 48 -9.21 -6.34 -12.85
CA ARG A 48 -9.40 -4.90 -12.70
C ARG A 48 -10.86 -4.53 -12.82
N TRP A 49 -11.34 -3.74 -11.89
CA TRP A 49 -12.67 -3.14 -12.00
C TRP A 49 -12.76 -2.26 -13.24
N THR A 50 -13.79 -2.52 -14.04
CA THR A 50 -14.05 -1.79 -15.28
C THR A 50 -15.55 -1.51 -15.37
N ASP A 51 -15.89 -0.27 -15.63
CA ASP A 51 -17.29 0.13 -15.79
C ASP A 51 -17.94 -0.60 -16.96
N GLY A 52 -19.16 -1.11 -16.72
CA GLY A 52 -19.94 -1.85 -17.73
C GLY A 52 -19.50 -3.30 -17.97
N ALA A 53 -18.45 -3.81 -17.29
CA ALA A 53 -18.11 -5.23 -17.35
C ALA A 53 -19.12 -6.05 -16.52
N GLY A 54 -19.55 -7.21 -17.05
CA GLY A 54 -20.61 -8.03 -16.41
C GLY A 54 -20.25 -8.58 -15.03
N SER A 55 -18.95 -8.65 -14.69
CA SER A 55 -18.45 -9.01 -13.35
C SER A 55 -18.26 -7.82 -12.41
N CYS A 56 -18.48 -6.59 -12.88
CA CYS A 56 -18.28 -5.36 -12.14
C CYS A 56 -19.60 -4.64 -11.91
N THR A 57 -19.73 -4.05 -10.72
CA THR A 57 -20.90 -3.22 -10.36
C THR A 57 -20.43 -1.86 -9.87
N PHE A 58 -21.24 -0.84 -10.13
CA PHE A 58 -21.07 0.49 -9.58
C PHE A 58 -22.41 1.02 -9.10
N ARG A 59 -22.44 1.60 -7.92
CA ARG A 59 -23.62 2.31 -7.41
C ARG A 59 -23.23 3.45 -6.49
N GLU A 60 -24.01 4.50 -6.47
CA GLU A 60 -24.01 5.52 -5.45
C GLU A 60 -24.98 5.09 -4.33
N GLY A 61 -24.55 5.14 -3.09
CA GLY A 61 -25.37 4.82 -1.94
C GLY A 61 -26.03 6.06 -1.36
N ASP A 62 -27.16 5.86 -0.69
CA ASP A 62 -27.87 6.93 0.03
C ASP A 62 -27.06 7.49 1.22
N ASP A 63 -26.03 6.75 1.66
CA ASP A 63 -25.06 7.15 2.68
C ASP A 63 -23.94 8.06 2.17
N GLY A 64 -24.01 8.46 0.89
CA GLY A 64 -23.03 9.32 0.24
C GLY A 64 -21.75 8.60 -0.19
N ARG A 65 -21.70 7.26 -0.11
CA ARG A 65 -20.58 6.46 -0.58
C ARG A 65 -20.78 5.98 -1.99
N TYR A 66 -19.66 5.75 -2.67
CA TYR A 66 -19.60 5.12 -3.98
C TYR A 66 -19.08 3.69 -3.81
N TYR A 67 -19.83 2.74 -4.34
CA TYR A 67 -19.58 1.32 -4.22
C TYR A 67 -19.13 0.73 -5.54
N TYR A 68 -17.95 0.13 -5.53
CA TYR A 68 -17.35 -0.57 -6.67
C TYR A 68 -17.26 -2.05 -6.33
N GLY A 69 -17.98 -2.90 -7.04
CA GLY A 69 -18.01 -4.34 -6.84
C GLY A 69 -17.29 -5.10 -7.94
N ILE A 70 -16.60 -6.16 -7.61
CA ILE A 70 -16.03 -7.16 -8.53
C ILE A 70 -16.39 -8.54 -8.04
N SER A 71 -16.93 -9.38 -8.97
CA SER A 71 -17.20 -10.80 -8.71
C SER A 71 -16.32 -11.66 -9.61
N PHE A 72 -15.61 -12.62 -9.03
CA PHE A 72 -14.75 -13.56 -9.76
C PHE A 72 -14.57 -14.86 -8.99
N GLY A 73 -14.68 -16.00 -9.65
CA GLY A 73 -14.63 -17.31 -8.99
C GLY A 73 -15.63 -17.35 -7.82
N ASP A 74 -15.13 -17.72 -6.65
CA ASP A 74 -15.92 -17.77 -5.41
C ASP A 74 -15.90 -16.47 -4.60
N PHE A 75 -15.28 -15.40 -5.14
CA PHE A 75 -15.13 -14.13 -4.43
C PHE A 75 -16.04 -13.05 -4.99
N GLU A 76 -16.54 -12.23 -4.08
CA GLU A 76 -17.15 -10.94 -4.35
C GLU A 76 -16.49 -9.90 -3.45
N VAL A 77 -15.90 -8.88 -4.05
CA VAL A 77 -15.19 -7.82 -3.33
C VAL A 77 -15.86 -6.50 -3.63
N THR A 78 -16.26 -5.77 -2.60
CA THR A 78 -16.82 -4.43 -2.72
C THR A 78 -15.95 -3.41 -2.01
N LEU A 79 -15.52 -2.40 -2.75
CA LEU A 79 -14.91 -1.18 -2.24
C LEU A 79 -15.98 -0.11 -2.08
N ALA A 80 -16.09 0.47 -0.89
CA ALA A 80 -16.89 1.67 -0.66
C ALA A 80 -15.98 2.86 -0.33
N VAL A 81 -16.17 3.96 -1.06
CA VAL A 81 -15.40 5.19 -0.91
C VAL A 81 -16.33 6.33 -0.54
N ASP A 82 -16.01 7.04 0.54
CA ASP A 82 -16.79 8.19 0.99
C ASP A 82 -16.48 9.39 0.09
N ARG A 83 -17.52 10.03 -0.39
CA ARG A 83 -17.44 11.27 -1.18
C ARG A 83 -16.75 12.40 -0.43
N GLN A 84 -16.93 12.48 0.88
CA GLN A 84 -16.38 13.52 1.74
C GLN A 84 -15.06 13.13 2.39
N GLU A 85 -14.48 12.00 2.03
CA GLU A 85 -13.27 11.50 2.70
C GLU A 85 -12.11 12.51 2.64
N LEU A 86 -11.96 13.25 1.53
CA LEU A 86 -10.95 14.30 1.39
C LEU A 86 -11.18 15.48 2.35
N GLU A 87 -12.44 15.80 2.63
CA GLU A 87 -12.81 16.93 3.49
C GLU A 87 -12.53 16.62 4.97
N LYS A 88 -12.54 15.33 5.34
CA LYS A 88 -12.24 14.88 6.70
C LYS A 88 -10.75 14.91 7.05
N ILE A 89 -9.87 14.92 6.06
CA ILE A 89 -8.42 14.84 6.24
C ILE A 89 -7.85 15.98 7.11
N PRO A 90 -8.23 17.25 6.92
CA PRO A 90 -7.71 18.37 7.72
C PRO A 90 -8.00 18.24 9.23
N HIS A 91 -9.06 17.52 9.58
CA HIS A 91 -9.52 17.36 10.97
C HIS A 91 -8.93 16.13 11.66
N ARG A 92 -8.12 15.34 10.95
CA ARG A 92 -7.50 14.13 11.51
C ARG A 92 -6.15 14.44 12.11
N SER A 93 -5.88 13.85 13.25
CA SER A 93 -4.58 13.90 13.91
C SER A 93 -3.46 13.34 13.03
N LEU A 94 -3.75 12.24 12.33
CA LEU A 94 -2.87 11.66 11.33
C LEU A 94 -3.47 11.80 9.93
N PRO A 95 -2.69 12.32 8.95
CA PRO A 95 -3.11 12.35 7.56
C PRO A 95 -3.23 10.93 7.00
N MET A 96 -4.45 10.41 6.91
CA MET A 96 -4.74 9.09 6.38
C MET A 96 -6.00 9.10 5.52
N LEU A 97 -6.05 8.20 4.54
CA LEU A 97 -7.24 7.88 3.76
C LEU A 97 -7.82 6.57 4.27
N GLY A 98 -9.08 6.57 4.64
CA GLY A 98 -9.84 5.36 4.94
C GLY A 98 -10.74 4.98 3.78
N VAL A 99 -10.78 3.69 3.45
CA VAL A 99 -11.74 3.08 2.53
C VAL A 99 -12.43 1.92 3.23
N PHE A 100 -13.68 1.65 2.89
CA PHE A 100 -14.40 0.51 3.46
C PHE A 100 -14.42 -0.65 2.46
N LEU A 101 -14.03 -1.83 2.92
CA LEU A 101 -14.00 -3.05 2.12
C LEU A 101 -14.97 -4.08 2.67
N THR A 102 -15.62 -4.80 1.76
CA THR A 102 -16.39 -6.01 2.05
C THR A 102 -15.91 -7.12 1.13
N LEU A 103 -15.55 -8.25 1.72
CA LEU A 103 -15.18 -9.47 1.00
C LEU A 103 -16.21 -10.54 1.33
N HIS A 104 -16.79 -11.15 0.30
CA HIS A 104 -17.61 -12.36 0.41
C HIS A 104 -16.92 -13.51 -0.29
N TYR A 105 -16.89 -14.64 0.38
CA TYR A 105 -16.29 -15.87 -0.11
C TYR A 105 -17.31 -17.01 -0.08
N LYS A 106 -17.51 -17.66 -1.23
CA LYS A 106 -18.47 -18.75 -1.41
C LYS A 106 -17.79 -20.11 -1.53
N GLY A 107 -16.45 -20.14 -1.49
CA GLY A 107 -15.67 -21.38 -1.62
C GLY A 107 -15.65 -22.20 -0.35
N GLY A 108 -15.25 -23.47 -0.49
CA GLY A 108 -15.15 -24.41 0.64
C GLY A 108 -13.78 -24.48 1.30
N ALA A 109 -12.73 -23.96 0.66
CA ALA A 109 -11.38 -23.89 1.22
C ALA A 109 -11.24 -22.71 2.17
N GLN A 110 -10.21 -22.73 3.05
CA GLN A 110 -9.92 -21.57 3.89
C GLN A 110 -9.16 -20.50 3.11
N PHE A 111 -9.57 -19.26 3.27
CA PHE A 111 -8.90 -18.09 2.71
C PHE A 111 -8.61 -17.06 3.79
N GLU A 112 -7.34 -16.68 3.94
CA GLU A 112 -6.91 -15.69 4.93
C GLU A 112 -6.90 -14.29 4.33
N VAL A 113 -7.66 -13.39 4.95
CA VAL A 113 -7.67 -11.95 4.63
C VAL A 113 -6.53 -11.28 5.40
N GLN A 114 -5.54 -10.77 4.69
CA GLN A 114 -4.38 -10.08 5.24
C GLN A 114 -4.36 -8.62 4.76
N GLN A 115 -5.01 -7.72 5.51
CA GLN A 115 -5.13 -6.32 5.10
C GLN A 115 -3.78 -5.59 4.99
N ASN A 116 -2.73 -6.02 5.69
CA ASN A 116 -1.39 -5.45 5.58
C ASN A 116 -0.74 -5.63 4.20
N ARG A 117 -1.31 -6.48 3.35
CA ARG A 117 -0.91 -6.68 1.95
C ARG A 117 -1.65 -5.77 0.98
N PHE A 118 -2.64 -5.01 1.44
CA PHE A 118 -3.37 -4.10 0.58
C PHE A 118 -2.51 -2.88 0.30
N THR A 119 -2.56 -2.39 -0.95
CA THR A 119 -1.77 -1.23 -1.36
C THR A 119 -2.62 -0.22 -2.10
N LEU A 120 -2.30 1.05 -1.90
CA LEU A 120 -2.92 2.18 -2.56
C LEU A 120 -1.87 2.92 -3.39
N GLU A 121 -2.09 2.98 -4.69
CA GLU A 121 -1.26 3.76 -5.61
C GLU A 121 -1.91 5.11 -5.89
N PHE A 122 -1.12 6.18 -5.84
CA PHE A 122 -1.48 7.52 -6.29
C PHE A 122 -1.12 7.65 -7.76
N VAL A 123 -2.09 7.62 -8.66
CA VAL A 123 -1.87 7.48 -10.11
C VAL A 123 -1.08 8.65 -10.70
N LYS A 124 -1.32 9.88 -10.24
CA LYS A 124 -0.57 11.07 -10.67
C LYS A 124 0.87 11.08 -10.14
N HIS A 125 1.10 10.28 -9.10
CA HIS A 125 2.38 10.10 -8.44
C HIS A 125 2.77 8.62 -8.54
N PHE A 126 2.90 8.11 -9.75
CA PHE A 126 2.95 6.67 -10.09
C PHE A 126 4.00 5.83 -9.33
N GLN A 127 4.98 6.46 -8.72
CA GLN A 127 5.95 5.77 -7.86
C GLN A 127 5.55 5.74 -6.39
N VAL A 128 4.46 6.40 -6.02
CA VAL A 128 3.99 6.43 -4.64
C VAL A 128 2.94 5.36 -4.46
N VAL A 129 3.36 4.25 -3.89
CA VAL A 129 2.50 3.15 -3.46
C VAL A 129 2.59 3.05 -1.94
N LYS A 130 1.45 3.04 -1.26
CA LYS A 130 1.36 2.95 0.20
C LYS A 130 0.70 1.63 0.58
N SER A 131 1.30 0.92 1.52
CA SER A 131 0.65 -0.22 2.18
C SER A 131 -0.34 0.28 3.22
N SER A 132 -1.39 -0.48 3.44
CA SER A 132 -2.35 -0.20 4.50
C SER A 132 -1.69 -0.32 5.88
N PHE A 133 -2.21 0.42 6.84
CA PHE A 133 -1.83 0.27 8.24
C PHE A 133 -2.37 -1.05 8.80
N ASP A 134 -1.57 -1.69 9.62
CA ASP A 134 -2.06 -2.68 10.56
C ASP A 134 -2.87 -1.96 11.66
N PRO A 135 -4.12 -2.37 11.97
CA PRO A 135 -4.96 -1.67 12.95
C PRO A 135 -4.34 -1.55 14.34
N ASP A 136 -3.68 -2.61 14.81
CA ASP A 136 -3.07 -2.60 16.16
C ASP A 136 -1.81 -1.73 16.17
N GLY A 137 -1.00 -1.79 15.11
CA GLY A 137 0.14 -0.90 14.91
C GLY A 137 -0.27 0.57 14.78
N LEU A 138 -1.42 0.85 14.14
CA LEU A 138 -1.96 2.20 14.03
C LEU A 138 -2.45 2.74 15.38
N GLN A 139 -3.13 1.92 16.18
CA GLN A 139 -3.55 2.31 17.54
C GLN A 139 -2.36 2.63 18.43
N LYS A 140 -1.31 1.78 18.38
CA LYS A 140 -0.09 2.04 19.14
C LYS A 140 0.54 3.38 18.74
N ARG A 141 0.63 3.66 17.45
CA ARG A 141 1.17 4.93 16.94
C ARG A 141 0.35 6.14 17.41
N LEU A 142 -0.98 6.03 17.43
CA LEU A 142 -1.84 7.10 17.96
C LEU A 142 -1.61 7.32 19.46
N GLN A 143 -1.38 6.25 20.22
CA GLN A 143 -1.03 6.36 21.63
C GLN A 143 0.34 7.03 21.83
N ASP A 144 1.35 6.64 21.07
CA ASP A 144 2.67 7.27 21.11
C ASP A 144 2.56 8.78 20.78
N ASP A 145 1.76 9.15 19.78
CA ASP A 145 1.50 10.56 19.41
C ASP A 145 0.78 11.34 20.54
N ILE A 146 -0.14 10.70 21.30
CA ILE A 146 -0.79 11.27 22.48
C ILE A 146 0.22 11.57 23.59
N ASP A 147 1.09 10.62 23.88
CA ASP A 147 2.08 10.72 24.94
C ASP A 147 3.07 11.85 24.61
N ASP A 148 3.57 11.90 23.37
CA ASP A 148 4.46 12.97 22.88
C ASP A 148 3.80 14.35 22.94
N LEU A 149 2.54 14.45 22.51
CA LEU A 149 1.78 15.71 22.55
C LEU A 149 1.57 16.22 23.99
N THR A 150 1.24 15.31 24.89
CA THR A 150 1.04 15.64 26.32
C THR A 150 2.35 16.15 26.94
N ASP A 151 3.44 15.43 26.72
CA ASP A 151 4.77 15.82 27.19
C ASP A 151 5.22 17.17 26.61
N GLN A 152 4.95 17.42 25.32
CA GLN A 152 5.27 18.69 24.70
C GLN A 152 4.53 19.85 25.35
N VAL A 153 3.20 19.72 25.54
CA VAL A 153 2.40 20.80 26.13
C VAL A 153 2.78 21.04 27.58
N GLU A 154 2.88 19.99 28.41
CA GLU A 154 3.17 20.11 29.85
C GLU A 154 4.58 20.59 30.14
N ARG A 155 5.58 20.03 29.43
CA ARG A 155 7.00 20.30 29.74
C ARG A 155 7.56 21.53 29.04
N HIS A 156 7.04 21.86 27.84
CA HIS A 156 7.58 22.95 27.05
C HIS A 156 6.67 24.15 26.95
N ASP A 157 5.44 23.97 26.44
CA ASP A 157 4.59 25.10 26.09
C ASP A 157 4.10 25.86 27.32
N VAL A 158 3.61 25.13 28.35
CA VAL A 158 3.12 25.74 29.60
C VAL A 158 4.25 26.39 30.39
N LYS A 159 5.47 25.81 30.39
CA LYS A 159 6.63 26.41 31.09
C LYS A 159 7.14 27.68 30.42
N LYS A 160 7.10 27.73 29.09
CA LYS A 160 7.54 28.93 28.34
C LYS A 160 6.52 30.06 28.34
N HIS A 161 5.23 29.72 28.38
CA HIS A 161 4.11 30.66 28.28
C HIS A 161 3.07 30.38 29.38
N PRO A 162 3.41 30.61 30.67
CA PRO A 162 2.51 30.31 31.79
C PRO A 162 1.20 31.10 31.71
N GLU A 163 1.20 32.27 31.07
CA GLU A 163 0.01 33.09 30.83
C GLU A 163 -1.02 32.45 29.88
N GLN A 164 -0.56 31.48 29.06
CA GLN A 164 -1.41 30.76 28.08
C GLN A 164 -1.78 29.36 28.56
N LYS A 165 -1.51 29.03 29.84
CA LYS A 165 -1.67 27.67 30.34
C LYS A 165 -3.08 27.12 30.11
N GLU A 166 -4.10 27.83 30.50
CA GLU A 166 -5.51 27.41 30.38
C GLU A 166 -5.91 27.17 28.90
N GLN A 167 -5.47 28.07 28.01
CA GLN A 167 -5.73 27.91 26.59
C GLN A 167 -5.03 26.66 26.04
N LYS A 168 -3.77 26.43 26.39
CA LYS A 168 -2.98 25.27 25.93
C LYS A 168 -3.53 23.94 26.45
N GLU A 169 -3.95 23.93 27.71
CA GLU A 169 -4.61 22.74 28.29
C GLU A 169 -5.94 22.45 27.60
N THR A 170 -6.73 23.47 27.27
CA THR A 170 -8.00 23.30 26.54
C THR A 170 -7.76 22.76 25.12
N GLU A 171 -6.77 23.30 24.42
CA GLU A 171 -6.38 22.81 23.08
C GLU A 171 -5.87 21.36 23.15
N LEU A 172 -5.11 21.01 24.19
CA LEU A 172 -4.64 19.64 24.40
C LEU A 172 -5.82 18.70 24.62
N GLN A 173 -6.76 19.03 25.50
CA GLN A 173 -7.92 18.19 25.76
C GLN A 173 -8.78 17.96 24.52
N ALA A 174 -8.97 18.98 23.67
CA ALA A 174 -9.68 18.82 22.41
C ALA A 174 -8.96 17.83 21.48
N ARG A 175 -7.63 17.93 21.35
CA ARG A 175 -6.84 16.99 20.55
C ARG A 175 -6.86 15.56 21.10
N LEU A 176 -6.70 15.40 22.42
CA LEU A 176 -6.77 14.09 23.07
C LEU A 176 -8.09 13.40 22.81
N LYS A 177 -9.19 14.16 22.82
CA LYS A 177 -10.52 13.65 22.48
C LYS A 177 -10.56 13.12 21.04
N ASP A 178 -10.03 13.90 20.05
CA ASP A 178 -9.99 13.47 18.65
C ASP A 178 -9.19 12.18 18.47
N TYR A 179 -8.05 12.06 19.16
CA TYR A 179 -7.24 10.83 19.14
C TYR A 179 -7.97 9.64 19.74
N THR A 180 -8.63 9.84 20.87
CA THR A 180 -9.41 8.78 21.56
C THR A 180 -10.56 8.30 20.67
N GLU A 181 -11.31 9.21 20.07
CA GLU A 181 -12.38 8.86 19.12
C GLU A 181 -11.84 8.09 17.91
N MET A 182 -10.67 8.46 17.39
CA MET A 182 -10.03 7.75 16.29
C MET A 182 -9.59 6.34 16.71
N MET A 183 -8.99 6.17 17.89
CA MET A 183 -8.60 4.85 18.39
C MET A 183 -9.80 3.94 18.60
N ASP A 184 -10.90 4.46 19.15
CA ASP A 184 -12.15 3.71 19.31
C ASP A 184 -12.73 3.30 17.94
N PHE A 185 -12.74 4.22 16.98
CA PHE A 185 -13.17 3.92 15.62
C PHE A 185 -12.33 2.80 14.99
N ILE A 186 -10.99 2.85 15.09
CA ILE A 186 -10.10 1.82 14.57
C ILE A 186 -10.35 0.49 15.29
N SER A 187 -10.47 0.52 16.61
CA SER A 187 -10.73 -0.68 17.42
C SER A 187 -11.97 -1.45 16.96
N THR A 188 -13.04 -0.71 16.71
CA THR A 188 -14.37 -1.29 16.46
C THR A 188 -14.72 -1.47 14.99
N ARG A 189 -14.08 -0.70 14.09
CA ARG A 189 -14.49 -0.61 12.68
C ARG A 189 -13.42 -1.03 11.66
N ALA A 190 -12.15 -1.17 12.06
CA ALA A 190 -11.11 -1.58 11.13
C ALA A 190 -11.30 -3.03 10.67
N LEU A 191 -10.99 -3.27 9.40
CA LEU A 191 -10.86 -4.63 8.88
C LEU A 191 -9.69 -5.32 9.56
N ARG A 192 -9.95 -6.45 10.21
CA ARG A 192 -8.93 -7.24 10.91
C ARG A 192 -8.56 -8.50 10.13
N PRO A 193 -7.35 -9.04 10.31
CA PRO A 193 -7.01 -10.35 9.78
C PRO A 193 -8.07 -11.37 10.18
N THR A 194 -8.60 -12.08 9.22
CA THR A 194 -9.62 -13.10 9.46
C THR A 194 -9.54 -14.18 8.41
N THR A 195 -9.98 -15.39 8.77
CA THR A 195 -10.10 -16.51 7.85
C THR A 195 -11.54 -16.61 7.39
N LEU A 196 -11.72 -16.58 6.06
CA LEU A 196 -13.01 -16.86 5.42
C LEU A 196 -13.09 -18.35 5.06
N ASP A 197 -14.23 -18.94 5.30
CA ASP A 197 -14.58 -20.33 4.97
C ASP A 197 -16.10 -20.48 4.83
N ALA A 198 -16.57 -21.70 4.71
CA ALA A 198 -18.01 -22.00 4.58
C ALA A 198 -18.85 -21.54 5.80
N SER A 199 -18.24 -21.43 6.99
CA SER A 199 -18.92 -20.99 8.22
C SER A 199 -18.81 -19.48 8.44
N ASN A 200 -17.71 -18.87 8.01
CA ASN A 200 -17.41 -17.45 8.08
C ASN A 200 -17.15 -16.91 6.66
N SER A 201 -18.20 -16.68 5.90
CA SER A 201 -18.12 -16.37 4.47
C SER A 201 -17.91 -14.88 4.16
N SER A 202 -17.75 -14.02 5.17
CA SER A 202 -17.72 -12.56 4.95
C SER A 202 -16.80 -11.85 5.93
N ALA A 203 -16.04 -10.88 5.42
CA ALA A 203 -15.30 -9.93 6.22
C ALA A 203 -15.55 -8.51 5.72
N SER A 204 -15.72 -7.57 6.62
CA SER A 204 -15.88 -6.16 6.25
C SER A 204 -15.26 -5.24 7.30
N GLY A 205 -14.80 -4.09 6.85
CA GLY A 205 -14.23 -3.08 7.74
C GLY A 205 -13.46 -2.00 7.00
N TRP A 206 -13.00 -1.02 7.76
CA TRP A 206 -12.19 0.08 7.26
C TRP A 206 -10.73 -0.32 7.12
N VAL A 207 -10.13 0.11 6.01
CA VAL A 207 -8.69 -0.02 5.75
C VAL A 207 -8.11 1.37 5.59
N PHE A 208 -7.02 1.66 6.29
CA PHE A 208 -6.41 2.98 6.34
C PHE A 208 -5.05 2.99 5.66
N PHE A 209 -4.80 4.05 4.89
CA PHE A 209 -3.55 4.26 4.16
C PHE A 209 -2.91 5.58 4.57
N PRO A 210 -1.56 5.64 4.77
CA PRO A 210 -0.88 6.89 4.97
C PRO A 210 -0.92 7.72 3.69
N ILE A 211 -1.30 9.00 3.81
CA ILE A 211 -1.33 9.91 2.67
C ILE A 211 -0.23 10.97 2.74
N ARG A 212 0.48 11.06 3.87
CA ARG A 212 1.61 11.98 3.99
C ARG A 212 2.82 11.42 3.26
N ASP A 213 3.24 12.15 2.23
CA ASP A 213 4.45 11.84 1.47
C ASP A 213 5.04 13.13 0.90
N LYS A 214 6.37 13.18 0.76
CA LYS A 214 7.08 14.32 0.16
C LYS A 214 6.71 14.58 -1.30
N TRP A 215 6.18 13.56 -1.98
CA TRP A 215 5.79 13.62 -3.39
C TRP A 215 4.30 13.90 -3.60
N ILE A 216 3.48 13.78 -2.54
CA ILE A 216 2.05 14.05 -2.56
C ILE A 216 1.84 15.42 -1.93
N GLY A 217 1.53 16.41 -2.77
CA GLY A 217 1.16 17.74 -2.30
C GLY A 217 -0.26 17.78 -1.70
N PRO A 218 -0.70 18.96 -1.21
CA PRO A 218 -2.07 19.12 -0.74
C PRO A 218 -3.08 18.83 -1.87
N TRP A 219 -4.10 18.04 -1.57
CA TRP A 219 -5.12 17.59 -2.53
C TRP A 219 -6.10 18.72 -2.86
N ARG A 220 -5.66 19.65 -3.69
CA ARG A 220 -6.48 20.77 -4.17
C ARG A 220 -7.31 20.42 -5.41
N LYS A 221 -7.04 19.28 -6.03
CA LYS A 221 -7.68 18.80 -7.26
C LYS A 221 -8.07 17.35 -7.10
N PRO A 222 -9.04 16.83 -7.90
CA PRO A 222 -9.36 15.41 -7.90
C PRO A 222 -8.11 14.54 -8.10
N GLU A 223 -7.95 13.55 -7.23
CA GLU A 223 -6.86 12.58 -7.27
C GLU A 223 -7.39 11.21 -7.68
N GLN A 224 -6.60 10.50 -8.44
CA GLN A 224 -6.90 9.17 -8.93
C GLN A 224 -6.07 8.13 -8.19
N PHE A 225 -6.73 7.06 -7.77
CA PHE A 225 -6.13 5.99 -6.99
C PHE A 225 -6.33 4.64 -7.67
N ILE A 226 -5.44 3.69 -7.35
CA ILE A 226 -5.67 2.27 -7.60
C ILE A 226 -5.45 1.54 -6.28
N LEU A 227 -6.53 0.99 -5.74
CA LEU A 227 -6.44 0.07 -4.61
C LEU A 227 -6.17 -1.33 -5.14
N ARG A 228 -5.16 -2.01 -4.58
CA ARG A 228 -4.82 -3.40 -4.91
C ARG A 228 -4.96 -4.29 -3.71
N LEU A 229 -5.62 -5.42 -3.92
CA LEU A 229 -5.85 -6.46 -2.93
C LEU A 229 -5.38 -7.80 -3.50
N PRO A 230 -4.40 -8.47 -2.87
CA PRO A 230 -4.08 -9.84 -3.22
C PRO A 230 -5.19 -10.77 -2.72
N VAL A 231 -5.80 -11.50 -3.63
CA VAL A 231 -6.83 -12.51 -3.33
C VAL A 231 -6.42 -13.80 -4.02
N GLU A 232 -6.07 -14.82 -3.25
CA GLU A 232 -5.43 -16.05 -3.73
C GLU A 232 -4.18 -15.76 -4.57
N ASN A 233 -4.18 -16.25 -5.82
CA ASN A 233 -3.09 -16.05 -6.78
C ASN A 233 -3.38 -14.90 -7.76
N ARG A 234 -4.25 -13.97 -7.40
CA ARG A 234 -4.69 -12.86 -8.25
C ARG A 234 -4.54 -11.53 -7.52
N MET A 235 -4.37 -10.47 -8.28
CA MET A 235 -4.41 -9.09 -7.78
C MET A 235 -5.70 -8.44 -8.21
N VAL A 236 -6.57 -8.10 -7.26
CA VAL A 236 -7.80 -7.32 -7.52
C VAL A 236 -7.45 -5.85 -7.49
N GLU A 237 -7.82 -5.12 -8.55
CA GLU A 237 -7.53 -3.70 -8.70
C GLU A 237 -8.82 -2.87 -8.81
N PHE A 238 -8.95 -1.89 -7.93
CA PHE A 238 -10.03 -0.90 -7.98
C PHE A 238 -9.45 0.48 -8.32
N PRO A 239 -9.58 0.95 -9.56
CA PRO A 239 -9.33 2.34 -9.89
C PRO A 239 -10.50 3.21 -9.46
N PHE A 240 -10.23 4.34 -8.78
CA PHE A 240 -11.26 5.30 -8.37
C PHE A 240 -10.72 6.73 -8.29
N LEU A 241 -11.63 7.70 -8.24
CA LEU A 241 -11.34 9.14 -8.11
C LEU A 241 -11.90 9.66 -6.80
N LEU A 242 -11.19 10.60 -6.16
CA LEU A 242 -11.70 11.39 -5.06
C LEU A 242 -11.46 12.88 -5.31
N PRO A 243 -12.46 13.74 -5.14
CA PRO A 243 -13.87 13.38 -4.99
C PRO A 243 -14.37 12.64 -6.25
N PRO A 244 -15.28 11.69 -6.12
CA PRO A 244 -15.82 10.96 -7.25
C PRO A 244 -16.47 11.91 -8.25
N GLN A 245 -16.23 11.65 -9.53
CA GLN A 245 -16.88 12.37 -10.62
C GLN A 245 -17.71 11.40 -11.44
N PRO A 246 -18.95 11.75 -11.82
CA PRO A 246 -19.71 10.95 -12.76
C PRO A 246 -18.96 10.92 -14.11
N GLY A 247 -18.78 9.73 -14.67
CA GLY A 247 -18.13 9.54 -15.97
C GLY A 247 -16.89 8.63 -15.92
N LYS A 248 -16.24 8.51 -17.06
CA LYS A 248 -15.13 7.57 -17.25
C LYS A 248 -13.95 7.87 -16.33
N VAL A 249 -13.54 6.90 -15.54
CA VAL A 249 -12.24 6.89 -14.90
C VAL A 249 -11.18 6.73 -16.00
N LEU A 250 -10.49 7.83 -16.34
CA LEU A 250 -9.39 7.80 -17.29
C LEU A 250 -8.21 7.10 -16.63
N LEU A 251 -8.08 5.82 -16.87
CA LEU A 251 -6.95 5.03 -16.40
C LEU A 251 -5.73 5.33 -17.27
N ARG A 252 -4.64 5.74 -16.64
CA ARG A 252 -3.33 5.74 -17.30
C ARG A 252 -3.05 4.32 -17.76
N LYS A 253 -2.82 4.12 -19.07
CA LYS A 253 -2.29 2.83 -19.55
C LYS A 253 -1.00 2.55 -18.79
N ARG A 254 -0.87 1.35 -18.23
CA ARG A 254 0.41 0.86 -17.74
C ARG A 254 1.39 0.94 -18.91
N PRO A 255 2.61 1.46 -18.75
CA PRO A 255 3.63 1.24 -19.75
C PRO A 255 3.71 -0.27 -19.95
N GLU A 256 3.58 -0.73 -21.19
CA GLU A 256 3.80 -2.12 -21.52
C GLU A 256 5.26 -2.42 -21.14
N GLU A 257 5.46 -3.34 -20.19
CA GLU A 257 6.77 -3.87 -19.85
C GLU A 257 7.28 -4.76 -20.99
#